data_5652f82238b74581fbd5ebfa019fb4df
#
_entry.id   5652f82238b74581fbd5ebfa019fb4df
#
_cell.length_a   1.000
_cell.length_b   1.000
_cell.length_c   1.000
_cell.angle_alpha   90.00
_cell.angle_beta   90.00
_cell.angle_gamma   90.00
#
_symmetry.space_group_name_H-M   'P 1'
#
loop_
_entity.id
_entity.type
_entity.pdbx_description
1 polymer ?
#
loop_
_entity_poly.entity_id
_entity_poly.type
_entity_poly.pdbx_seq_one_letter_code
_entity_poly.pdbx_strand_id
1 'polypeptide(L)'
;EGSVDLFKRAGCQRVIQLGELLGREMARRIIGRGGGRAQVIGQLDGLLIAEAPAAGTSLVGLTVRDSRLRERFNLNLVGVWERGAYKPGSADTRISEDMLLLLSGAQADLEAYDGEIRGREAPASFAVVVGGGRVGRATSRHLAAAGIEHKVIERLADRIQDWSRYVIGDATDPETLRSAGIERAASLAITSHDDDVNVYLTMYCRALRPEVQILSRATLEQNVATLHRAGADFVLSYVPMESTAI
;
A
#
# COMPACT_ATOMS: atom_id res chain seq x y z
N GLU A 1 4.40 12.54 20.30
CA GLU A 1 4.85 13.96 20.18
C GLU A 1 5.91 14.28 21.24
N GLY A 2 5.71 13.98 22.54
CA GLY A 2 6.66 14.32 23.60
C GLY A 2 8.09 13.76 23.40
N SER A 3 8.25 12.60 22.75
CA SER A 3 9.59 12.02 22.53
C SER A 3 10.38 12.76 21.44
N VAL A 4 9.72 13.31 20.42
CA VAL A 4 10.40 14.05 19.33
C VAL A 4 10.98 15.36 19.85
N ASP A 5 10.21 16.08 20.68
CA ASP A 5 10.67 17.32 21.29
C ASP A 5 11.84 17.10 22.26
N LEU A 6 11.83 15.96 22.97
CA LEU A 6 12.94 15.59 23.83
C LEU A 6 14.24 15.36 23.03
N PHE A 7 14.17 14.62 21.92
CA PHE A 7 15.33 14.40 21.04
C PHE A 7 15.84 15.69 20.40
N LYS A 8 14.93 16.57 19.94
CA LYS A 8 15.33 17.89 19.43
C LYS A 8 16.02 18.74 20.48
N ARG A 9 15.51 18.77 21.72
CA ARG A 9 16.14 19.46 22.85
C ARG A 9 17.50 18.86 23.23
N ALA A 10 17.68 17.56 22.99
CA ALA A 10 18.97 16.87 23.17
C ALA A 10 19.98 17.10 22.02
N GLY A 11 19.64 18.00 21.07
CA GLY A 11 20.56 18.36 19.98
C GLY A 11 20.42 17.50 18.71
N CYS A 12 19.45 16.60 18.63
CA CYS A 12 19.22 15.84 17.39
C CYS A 12 18.73 16.76 16.27
N GLN A 13 19.51 16.85 15.19
CA GLN A 13 19.17 17.67 14.03
C GLN A 13 17.98 17.08 13.24
N ARG A 14 17.84 15.75 13.24
CA ARG A 14 16.78 15.04 12.52
C ARG A 14 16.23 13.89 13.35
N VAL A 15 14.91 13.82 13.51
CA VAL A 15 14.20 12.71 14.17
C VAL A 15 13.28 12.07 13.15
N ILE A 16 13.54 10.80 12.83
CA ILE A 16 12.72 10.02 11.90
C ILE A 16 11.74 9.17 12.71
N GLN A 17 10.46 9.35 12.47
CA GLN A 17 9.40 8.55 13.08
C GLN A 17 9.02 7.40 12.14
N LEU A 18 9.63 6.23 12.30
CA LEU A 18 9.41 5.08 11.43
C LEU A 18 7.94 4.66 11.33
N GLY A 19 7.18 4.75 12.43
CA GLY A 19 5.74 4.44 12.41
C GLY A 19 4.93 5.41 11.54
N GLU A 20 5.31 6.68 11.49
CA GLU A 20 4.70 7.68 10.63
C GLU A 20 5.05 7.42 9.15
N LEU A 21 6.30 7.08 8.89
CA LEU A 21 6.78 6.77 7.54
C LEU A 21 6.05 5.56 6.96
N LEU A 22 5.98 4.45 7.71
CA LEU A 22 5.25 3.25 7.30
C LEU A 22 3.76 3.52 7.10
N GLY A 23 3.12 4.24 8.04
CA GLY A 23 1.69 4.53 7.94
C GLY A 23 1.36 5.40 6.74
N ARG A 24 2.20 6.38 6.43
CA ARG A 24 2.09 7.19 5.22
C ARG A 24 2.24 6.34 3.96
N GLU A 25 3.20 5.44 3.93
CA GLU A 25 3.44 4.57 2.78
C GLU A 25 2.28 3.60 2.55
N MET A 26 1.72 3.00 3.62
CA MET A 26 0.52 2.17 3.52
C MET A 26 -0.67 2.97 2.97
N ALA A 27 -0.92 4.15 3.52
CA ALA A 27 -2.00 5.02 3.04
C ALA A 27 -1.81 5.40 1.57
N ARG A 28 -0.59 5.74 1.16
CA ARG A 28 -0.26 6.08 -0.23
C ARG A 28 -0.62 4.95 -1.19
N ARG A 29 -0.31 3.69 -0.83
CA ARG A 29 -0.65 2.53 -1.66
C ARG A 29 -2.15 2.24 -1.72
N ILE A 30 -2.87 2.47 -0.64
CA ILE A 30 -4.34 2.37 -0.61
C ILE A 30 -4.97 3.45 -1.50
N ILE A 31 -4.52 4.70 -1.38
CA ILE A 31 -4.99 5.83 -2.18
C ILE A 31 -4.68 5.62 -3.66
N GLY A 32 -3.47 5.13 -3.97
CA GLY A 32 -3.01 4.88 -5.35
C GLY A 32 -3.79 3.79 -6.09
N ARG A 33 -4.47 2.88 -5.38
CA ARG A 33 -5.30 1.84 -6.01
C ARG A 33 -6.43 2.42 -6.86
N GLY A 34 -6.94 3.59 -6.51
CA GLY A 34 -8.08 4.22 -7.19
C GLY A 34 -7.73 5.09 -8.39
N GLY A 35 -6.47 5.18 -8.82
CA GLY A 35 -6.11 6.17 -9.82
C GLY A 35 -5.05 5.80 -10.84
N GLY A 36 -4.47 4.61 -10.78
CA GLY A 36 -3.43 4.18 -11.74
C GLY A 36 -2.17 5.07 -11.78
N ARG A 37 -2.05 6.03 -10.84
CA ARG A 37 -0.95 7.01 -10.85
C ARG A 37 0.42 6.36 -10.67
N ALA A 38 1.34 6.77 -11.53
CA ALA A 38 2.74 6.40 -11.41
C ALA A 38 3.38 7.13 -10.22
N GLN A 39 4.01 6.37 -9.33
CA GLN A 39 4.72 6.89 -8.17
C GLN A 39 6.20 6.63 -8.32
N VAL A 40 7.00 7.69 -8.38
CA VAL A 40 8.45 7.59 -8.47
C VAL A 40 9.00 6.95 -7.18
N ILE A 41 9.71 5.84 -7.34
CA ILE A 41 10.35 5.08 -6.25
C ILE A 41 11.87 5.19 -6.30
N GLY A 42 12.44 5.62 -7.43
CA GLY A 42 13.87 5.76 -7.60
C GLY A 42 14.24 6.50 -8.88
N GLN A 43 15.53 6.79 -9.00
CA GLN A 43 16.12 7.41 -10.18
C GLN A 43 17.47 6.74 -10.49
N LEU A 44 17.71 6.47 -11.76
CA LEU A 44 18.97 5.92 -12.27
C LEU A 44 19.36 6.70 -13.53
N ASP A 45 20.52 7.37 -13.50
CA ASP A 45 21.09 8.11 -14.65
C ASP A 45 20.09 9.02 -15.40
N GLY A 46 19.25 9.74 -14.63
CA GLY A 46 18.26 10.65 -15.18
C GLY A 46 16.93 10.01 -15.57
N LEU A 47 16.83 8.69 -15.60
CA LEU A 47 15.57 7.96 -15.76
C LEU A 47 14.91 7.76 -14.40
N LEU A 48 13.63 8.08 -14.33
CA LEU A 48 12.82 7.78 -13.16
C LEU A 48 12.32 6.34 -13.23
N ILE A 49 12.29 5.67 -12.08
CA ILE A 49 11.63 4.38 -11.88
C ILE A 49 10.39 4.65 -11.06
N ALA A 50 9.23 4.23 -11.55
CA ALA A 50 7.95 4.46 -10.93
C ALA A 50 7.13 3.18 -10.82
N GLU A 51 6.40 3.03 -9.73
CA GLU A 51 5.35 2.02 -9.55
C GLU A 51 4.01 2.61 -9.98
N ALA A 52 3.26 1.89 -10.82
CA ALA A 52 1.94 2.28 -11.27
C ALA A 52 0.96 1.10 -11.09
N PRO A 53 -0.06 1.23 -10.19
CA PRO A 53 -1.10 0.21 -10.07
C PRO A 53 -1.86 0.05 -11.39
N ALA A 54 -2.07 -1.19 -11.82
CA ALA A 54 -2.88 -1.47 -13.00
C ALA A 54 -4.39 -1.33 -12.72
N ALA A 55 -4.79 -1.53 -11.45
CA ALA A 55 -6.17 -1.47 -11.01
C ALA A 55 -6.88 -0.19 -11.44
N GLY A 56 -8.07 -0.33 -12.02
CA GLY A 56 -8.90 0.80 -12.46
C GLY A 56 -8.37 1.53 -13.70
N THR A 57 -7.33 1.04 -14.36
CA THR A 57 -6.78 1.63 -15.58
C THR A 57 -7.35 0.98 -16.85
N SER A 58 -7.26 1.69 -17.96
CA SER A 58 -7.59 1.16 -19.29
C SER A 58 -6.61 0.07 -19.79
N LEU A 59 -5.56 -0.19 -19.04
CA LEU A 59 -4.54 -1.20 -19.38
C LEU A 59 -4.96 -2.61 -18.98
N VAL A 60 -5.86 -2.77 -18.02
CA VAL A 60 -6.33 -4.08 -17.55
C VAL A 60 -6.95 -4.86 -18.70
N GLY A 61 -6.50 -6.12 -18.84
CA GLY A 61 -6.94 -7.02 -19.90
C GLY A 61 -6.11 -6.94 -21.18
N LEU A 62 -5.33 -5.89 -21.39
CA LEU A 62 -4.39 -5.78 -22.51
C LEU A 62 -3.10 -6.58 -22.25
N THR A 63 -2.40 -6.92 -23.32
CA THR A 63 -0.98 -7.30 -23.19
C THR A 63 -0.14 -6.02 -23.11
N VAL A 64 1.10 -6.15 -22.61
CA VAL A 64 2.05 -5.01 -22.61
C VAL A 64 2.25 -4.48 -24.01
N ARG A 65 2.30 -5.35 -25.01
CA ARG A 65 2.38 -4.98 -26.43
C ARG A 65 1.17 -4.15 -26.86
N ASP A 66 -0.04 -4.60 -26.56
CA ASP A 66 -1.28 -3.93 -26.97
C ASP A 66 -1.52 -2.63 -26.19
N SER A 67 -0.95 -2.50 -25.01
CA SER A 67 -1.00 -1.25 -24.21
C SER A 67 -0.22 -0.10 -24.84
N ARG A 68 0.75 -0.41 -25.71
CA ARG A 68 1.62 0.55 -26.43
C ARG A 68 2.27 1.60 -25.49
N LEU A 69 2.64 1.21 -24.27
CA LEU A 69 3.22 2.11 -23.28
C LEU A 69 4.42 2.88 -23.81
N ARG A 70 5.28 2.20 -24.59
CA ARG A 70 6.46 2.84 -25.17
C ARG A 70 6.12 3.83 -26.28
N GLU A 71 5.15 3.49 -27.13
CA GLU A 71 4.75 4.34 -28.27
C GLU A 71 3.92 5.56 -27.81
N ARG A 72 3.04 5.34 -26.81
CA ARG A 72 2.11 6.39 -26.32
C ARG A 72 2.78 7.35 -25.35
N PHE A 73 3.61 6.82 -24.47
CA PHE A 73 4.14 7.58 -23.33
C PHE A 73 5.66 7.56 -23.24
N ASN A 74 6.37 6.92 -24.17
CA ASN A 74 7.82 6.72 -24.09
C ASN A 74 8.28 6.02 -22.80
N LEU A 75 7.40 5.22 -22.18
CA LEU A 75 7.66 4.46 -20.97
C LEU A 75 8.05 3.02 -21.27
N ASN A 76 9.07 2.52 -20.59
CA ASN A 76 9.42 1.11 -20.64
C ASN A 76 8.85 0.40 -19.41
N LEU A 77 8.26 -0.80 -19.64
CA LEU A 77 7.93 -1.70 -18.55
C LEU A 77 9.18 -2.49 -18.16
N VAL A 78 9.70 -2.23 -16.96
CA VAL A 78 10.84 -2.96 -16.39
C VAL A 78 10.39 -4.34 -15.89
N GLY A 79 9.23 -4.39 -15.27
CA GLY A 79 8.63 -5.59 -14.71
C GLY A 79 7.28 -5.34 -14.10
N VAL A 80 6.74 -6.38 -13.49
CA VAL A 80 5.50 -6.31 -12.74
C VAL A 80 5.66 -6.99 -11.38
N TRP A 81 5.00 -6.46 -10.39
CA TRP A 81 4.74 -7.14 -9.14
C TRP A 81 3.33 -7.71 -9.20
N GLU A 82 3.20 -9.00 -8.97
CA GLU A 82 1.93 -9.69 -8.89
C GLU A 82 1.92 -10.54 -7.62
N ARG A 83 1.04 -10.23 -6.70
CA ARG A 83 0.95 -10.91 -5.39
C ARG A 83 2.30 -11.08 -4.69
N GLY A 84 3.09 -10.00 -4.67
CA GLY A 84 4.39 -9.97 -4.05
C GLY A 84 5.52 -10.67 -4.79
N ALA A 85 5.26 -11.26 -5.96
CA ALA A 85 6.28 -11.85 -6.82
C ALA A 85 6.64 -10.88 -7.96
N TYR A 86 7.94 -10.58 -8.07
CA TYR A 86 8.46 -9.83 -9.21
C TYR A 86 8.58 -10.73 -10.44
N LYS A 87 8.10 -10.23 -11.57
CA LYS A 87 8.28 -10.83 -12.88
C LYS A 87 8.87 -9.80 -13.85
N PRO A 88 9.93 -10.13 -14.60
CA PRO A 88 10.45 -9.23 -15.64
C PRO A 88 9.36 -8.89 -16.67
N GLY A 89 9.39 -7.68 -17.17
CA GLY A 89 8.45 -7.23 -18.19
C GLY A 89 8.62 -8.01 -19.50
N SER A 90 7.52 -8.52 -20.03
CA SER A 90 7.45 -9.17 -21.34
C SER A 90 6.35 -8.54 -22.17
N ALA A 91 6.56 -8.43 -23.48
CA ALA A 91 5.56 -7.90 -24.42
C ALA A 91 4.23 -8.66 -24.37
N ASP A 92 4.28 -9.95 -24.07
CA ASP A 92 3.11 -10.84 -24.04
C ASP A 92 2.48 -10.95 -22.62
N THR A 93 3.07 -10.28 -21.63
CA THR A 93 2.48 -10.22 -20.27
C THR A 93 1.11 -9.55 -20.34
N ARG A 94 0.06 -10.28 -19.93
CA ARG A 94 -1.30 -9.74 -19.81
C ARG A 94 -1.41 -8.99 -18.51
N ILE A 95 -1.82 -7.74 -18.59
CA ILE A 95 -1.97 -6.85 -17.44
C ILE A 95 -3.26 -7.21 -16.71
N SER A 96 -3.15 -7.61 -15.45
CA SER A 96 -4.28 -7.90 -14.56
C SER A 96 -4.47 -6.80 -13.52
N GLU A 97 -5.63 -6.77 -12.92
CA GLU A 97 -6.04 -5.72 -11.97
C GLU A 97 -5.20 -5.72 -10.67
N ASP A 98 -4.64 -6.86 -10.30
CA ASP A 98 -3.79 -7.05 -9.12
C ASP A 98 -2.29 -6.76 -9.37
N MET A 99 -1.94 -6.36 -10.59
CA MET A 99 -0.55 -6.03 -10.93
C MET A 99 -0.16 -4.60 -10.54
N LEU A 100 1.09 -4.48 -10.10
CA LEU A 100 1.79 -3.21 -9.96
C LEU A 100 2.87 -3.15 -11.05
N LEU A 101 2.71 -2.23 -11.99
CA LEU A 101 3.63 -2.05 -13.11
C LEU A 101 4.87 -1.27 -12.63
N LEU A 102 6.05 -1.76 -12.96
CA LEU A 102 7.30 -1.03 -12.73
C LEU A 102 7.71 -0.37 -14.04
N LEU A 103 7.53 0.94 -14.12
CA LEU A 103 7.74 1.75 -15.31
C LEU A 103 9.06 2.53 -15.20
N SER A 104 9.72 2.76 -16.33
CA SER A 104 10.86 3.68 -16.40
C SER A 104 10.70 4.67 -17.55
N GLY A 105 11.04 5.94 -17.29
CA GLY A 105 10.98 7.03 -18.26
C GLY A 105 11.34 8.38 -17.64
N ALA A 106 11.17 9.44 -18.41
CA ALA A 106 11.36 10.80 -17.90
C ALA A 106 10.14 11.27 -17.10
N GLN A 107 10.29 12.34 -16.34
CA GLN A 107 9.20 12.96 -15.56
C GLN A 107 7.99 13.30 -16.44
N ALA A 108 8.23 13.92 -17.60
CA ALA A 108 7.16 14.28 -18.52
C ALA A 108 6.41 13.09 -19.09
N ASP A 109 7.09 11.95 -19.29
CA ASP A 109 6.50 10.70 -19.77
C ASP A 109 5.53 10.12 -18.73
N LEU A 110 5.91 10.15 -17.44
CA LEU A 110 5.07 9.71 -16.33
C LEU A 110 3.86 10.64 -16.12
N GLU A 111 4.03 11.94 -16.30
CA GLU A 111 2.93 12.91 -16.23
C GLU A 111 1.92 12.72 -17.38
N ALA A 112 2.40 12.43 -18.59
CA ALA A 112 1.55 12.11 -19.73
C ALA A 112 0.76 10.80 -19.49
N TYR A 113 1.43 9.78 -18.96
CA TYR A 113 0.80 8.53 -18.53
C TYR A 113 -0.31 8.80 -17.51
N ASP A 114 -0.01 9.54 -16.44
CA ASP A 114 -0.98 9.86 -15.40
C ASP A 114 -2.18 10.66 -15.93
N GLY A 115 -1.97 11.50 -16.93
CA GLY A 115 -3.02 12.29 -17.55
C GLY A 115 -4.00 11.47 -18.39
N GLU A 116 -3.50 10.46 -19.10
CA GLU A 116 -4.30 9.68 -20.06
C GLU A 116 -4.82 8.35 -19.49
N ILE A 117 -4.02 7.69 -18.65
CA ILE A 117 -4.34 6.35 -18.12
C ILE A 117 -5.31 6.42 -16.94
N ARG A 118 -5.62 7.61 -16.44
CA ARG A 118 -6.66 7.75 -15.42
C ARG A 118 -7.91 6.97 -15.85
N GLY A 119 -8.06 5.80 -15.25
CA GLY A 119 -9.31 5.09 -15.30
C GLY A 119 -10.42 5.95 -14.70
N ARG A 120 -11.68 5.58 -14.98
CA ARG A 120 -12.82 6.09 -14.23
C ARG A 120 -12.43 6.17 -12.77
N GLU A 121 -12.71 7.29 -12.11
CA GLU A 121 -12.56 7.41 -10.65
C GLU A 121 -13.03 6.10 -10.04
N ALA A 122 -12.10 5.34 -9.49
CA ALA A 122 -12.47 4.12 -8.78
C ALA A 122 -13.46 4.57 -7.69
N PRO A 123 -14.58 3.89 -7.53
CA PRO A 123 -15.55 4.23 -6.52
C PRO A 123 -14.79 4.38 -5.20
N ALA A 124 -15.15 5.39 -4.42
CA ALA A 124 -14.51 5.74 -3.15
C ALA A 124 -14.09 4.46 -2.41
N SER A 125 -12.80 4.17 -2.41
CA SER A 125 -12.29 2.89 -1.94
C SER A 125 -12.37 2.86 -0.42
N PHE A 126 -13.27 2.03 0.12
CA PHE A 126 -13.36 1.78 1.55
C PHE A 126 -12.17 0.92 1.99
N ALA A 127 -11.52 1.29 3.08
CA ALA A 127 -10.39 0.56 3.63
C ALA A 127 -10.63 0.11 5.08
N VAL A 128 -10.05 -1.04 5.44
CA VAL A 128 -9.97 -1.48 6.82
C VAL A 128 -8.52 -1.44 7.27
N VAL A 129 -8.26 -0.89 8.44
CA VAL A 129 -6.93 -0.84 9.07
C VAL A 129 -6.97 -1.67 10.35
N VAL A 130 -6.14 -2.71 10.44
CA VAL A 130 -6.00 -3.52 11.65
C VAL A 130 -4.85 -3.00 12.49
N GLY A 131 -5.18 -2.63 13.73
CA GLY A 131 -4.27 -2.08 14.73
C GLY A 131 -4.29 -0.55 14.78
N GLY A 132 -4.70 0.01 15.92
CA GLY A 132 -4.69 1.45 16.23
C GLY A 132 -3.37 1.94 16.84
N GLY A 133 -2.27 1.21 16.65
CA GLY A 133 -0.93 1.59 17.07
C GLY A 133 -0.35 2.78 16.28
N ARG A 134 0.95 3.03 16.41
CA ARG A 134 1.60 4.18 15.72
C ARG A 134 1.45 4.14 14.20
N VAL A 135 1.65 2.97 13.60
CA VAL A 135 1.51 2.79 12.14
C VAL A 135 0.06 2.95 11.71
N GLY A 136 -0.88 2.23 12.35
CA GLY A 136 -2.30 2.29 11.97
C GLY A 136 -2.92 3.67 12.15
N ARG A 137 -2.57 4.40 13.23
CA ARG A 137 -3.00 5.80 13.39
C ARG A 137 -2.46 6.72 12.31
N ALA A 138 -1.19 6.54 11.93
CA ALA A 138 -0.62 7.30 10.83
C ALA A 138 -1.32 6.98 9.51
N THR A 139 -1.54 5.69 9.21
CA THR A 139 -2.33 5.25 8.04
C THR A 139 -3.71 5.90 8.03
N SER A 140 -4.44 5.81 9.15
CA SER A 140 -5.78 6.39 9.29
C SER A 140 -5.79 7.90 9.04
N ARG A 141 -4.84 8.66 9.62
CA ARG A 141 -4.75 10.12 9.38
C ARG A 141 -4.54 10.46 7.91
N HIS A 142 -3.63 9.74 7.23
CA HIS A 142 -3.35 9.99 5.82
C HIS A 142 -4.53 9.61 4.92
N LEU A 143 -5.24 8.51 5.23
CA LEU A 143 -6.47 8.13 4.52
C LEU A 143 -7.56 9.19 4.71
N ALA A 144 -7.74 9.68 5.94
CA ALA A 144 -8.71 10.75 6.25
C ALA A 144 -8.38 12.04 5.50
N ALA A 145 -7.11 12.45 5.47
CA ALA A 145 -6.67 13.64 4.74
C ALA A 145 -6.91 13.53 3.23
N ALA A 146 -6.90 12.32 2.68
CA ALA A 146 -7.19 12.03 1.28
C ALA A 146 -8.69 11.80 1.00
N GLY A 147 -9.57 11.90 2.01
CA GLY A 147 -11.01 11.67 1.84
C GLY A 147 -11.40 10.20 1.69
N ILE A 148 -10.51 9.26 2.00
CA ILE A 148 -10.80 7.82 1.91
C ILE A 148 -11.57 7.37 3.14
N GLU A 149 -12.77 6.83 2.90
CA GLU A 149 -13.58 6.22 3.97
C GLU A 149 -12.89 4.97 4.49
N HIS A 150 -12.75 4.85 5.82
CA HIS A 150 -12.08 3.70 6.42
C HIS A 150 -12.54 3.44 7.86
N LYS A 151 -12.29 2.23 8.34
CA LYS A 151 -12.43 1.82 9.73
C LYS A 151 -11.11 1.28 10.26
N VAL A 152 -10.88 1.51 11.55
CA VAL A 152 -9.69 1.00 12.27
C VAL A 152 -10.16 0.02 13.33
N ILE A 153 -9.62 -1.19 13.34
CA ILE A 153 -9.86 -2.18 14.40
C ILE A 153 -8.77 -2.02 15.46
N GLU A 154 -9.16 -1.83 16.71
CA GLU A 154 -8.23 -1.76 17.85
C GLU A 154 -8.82 -2.48 19.06
N ARG A 155 -7.98 -3.25 19.75
CA ARG A 155 -8.39 -4.00 20.96
C ARG A 155 -8.46 -3.12 22.20
N LEU A 156 -7.61 -2.10 22.28
CA LEU A 156 -7.44 -1.26 23.47
C LEU A 156 -8.21 0.05 23.31
N ALA A 157 -9.27 0.22 24.10
CA ALA A 157 -10.13 1.38 24.05
C ALA A 157 -9.40 2.71 24.34
N ASP A 158 -8.36 2.67 25.17
CA ASP A 158 -7.52 3.83 25.52
C ASP A 158 -6.69 4.38 24.34
N ARG A 159 -6.55 3.59 23.26
CA ARG A 159 -5.87 4.00 22.03
C ARG A 159 -6.76 4.70 21.03
N ILE A 160 -8.07 4.73 21.26
CA ILE A 160 -9.03 5.31 20.31
C ILE A 160 -9.02 6.83 20.43
N GLN A 161 -8.83 7.49 19.30
CA GLN A 161 -8.84 8.96 19.20
C GLN A 161 -10.13 9.49 18.55
N ASP A 162 -10.73 8.69 17.66
CA ASP A 162 -11.95 9.06 16.92
C ASP A 162 -12.89 7.86 16.85
N TRP A 163 -13.86 7.82 17.74
CA TRP A 163 -14.84 6.73 17.85
C TRP A 163 -15.65 6.48 16.57
N SER A 164 -15.80 7.50 15.74
CA SER A 164 -16.55 7.36 14.48
C SER A 164 -15.87 6.44 13.48
N ARG A 165 -14.55 6.26 13.58
CA ARG A 165 -13.73 5.47 12.69
C ARG A 165 -13.23 4.17 13.29
N TYR A 166 -13.43 3.94 14.59
CA TYR A 166 -12.88 2.79 15.26
C TYR A 166 -13.93 1.72 15.54
N VAL A 167 -13.51 0.47 15.43
CA VAL A 167 -14.20 -0.72 15.90
C VAL A 167 -13.35 -1.34 16.98
N ILE A 168 -13.92 -1.49 18.18
CA ILE A 168 -13.24 -2.17 19.29
C ILE A 168 -13.42 -3.65 19.11
N GLY A 169 -12.32 -4.40 19.15
CA GLY A 169 -12.33 -5.85 19.09
C GLY A 169 -11.00 -6.43 18.63
N ASP A 170 -10.95 -7.74 18.65
CA ASP A 170 -9.83 -8.49 18.10
C ASP A 170 -10.08 -8.78 16.62
N ALA A 171 -9.15 -8.39 15.75
CA ALA A 171 -9.28 -8.64 14.32
C ALA A 171 -9.21 -10.14 13.95
N THR A 172 -8.78 -11.01 14.88
CA THR A 172 -8.83 -12.46 14.68
C THR A 172 -10.25 -13.02 14.85
N ASP A 173 -11.17 -12.23 15.42
CA ASP A 173 -12.59 -12.56 15.49
C ASP A 173 -13.30 -12.14 14.19
N PRO A 174 -13.96 -13.08 13.49
CA PRO A 174 -14.71 -12.81 12.26
C PRO A 174 -15.77 -11.71 12.39
N GLU A 175 -16.46 -11.63 13.52
CA GLU A 175 -17.51 -10.64 13.73
C GLU A 175 -16.93 -9.22 13.84
N THR A 176 -15.76 -9.10 14.45
CA THR A 176 -15.02 -7.84 14.51
C THR A 176 -14.64 -7.34 13.09
N LEU A 177 -14.12 -8.23 12.23
CA LEU A 177 -13.82 -7.92 10.84
C LEU A 177 -15.06 -7.51 10.04
N ARG A 178 -16.19 -8.23 10.22
CA ARG A 178 -17.46 -7.87 9.57
C ARG A 178 -17.97 -6.50 10.04
N SER A 179 -17.94 -6.24 11.34
CA SER A 179 -18.33 -4.97 11.93
C SER A 179 -17.48 -3.80 11.40
N ALA A 180 -16.23 -4.06 11.08
CA ALA A 180 -15.34 -3.10 10.44
C ALA A 180 -15.59 -2.96 8.92
N GLY A 181 -16.45 -3.78 8.33
CA GLY A 181 -16.83 -3.70 6.93
C GLY A 181 -15.85 -4.37 5.97
N ILE A 182 -15.17 -5.44 6.38
CA ILE A 182 -14.21 -6.18 5.52
C ILE A 182 -14.85 -6.64 4.21
N GLU A 183 -16.15 -6.97 4.23
CA GLU A 183 -16.86 -7.48 3.06
C GLU A 183 -16.95 -6.46 1.91
N ARG A 184 -16.95 -5.16 2.22
CA ARG A 184 -16.96 -4.08 1.23
C ARG A 184 -15.58 -3.43 1.04
N ALA A 185 -14.58 -3.85 1.81
CA ALA A 185 -13.26 -3.24 1.75
C ALA A 185 -12.58 -3.50 0.39
N ALA A 186 -12.07 -2.45 -0.21
CA ALA A 186 -11.18 -2.53 -1.37
C ALA A 186 -9.73 -2.79 -0.93
N SER A 187 -9.36 -2.32 0.26
CA SER A 187 -8.01 -2.49 0.80
C SER A 187 -8.03 -2.79 2.30
N LEU A 188 -7.08 -3.61 2.74
CA LEU A 188 -6.83 -3.97 4.12
C LEU A 188 -5.38 -3.67 4.48
N ALA A 189 -5.16 -2.86 5.52
CA ALA A 189 -3.83 -2.60 6.07
C ALA A 189 -3.68 -3.32 7.42
N ILE A 190 -2.78 -4.29 7.52
CA ILE A 190 -2.49 -5.04 8.74
C ILE A 190 -1.23 -4.43 9.36
N THR A 191 -1.36 -3.79 10.54
CA THR A 191 -0.31 -2.98 11.16
C THR A 191 0.14 -3.49 12.54
N SER A 192 -0.23 -4.71 12.92
CA SER A 192 0.19 -5.33 14.17
C SER A 192 1.72 -5.43 14.29
N HIS A 193 2.21 -5.51 15.52
CA HIS A 193 3.63 -5.80 15.80
C HIS A 193 3.97 -7.28 15.76
N ASP A 194 2.96 -8.12 15.79
CA ASP A 194 3.07 -9.57 15.84
C ASP A 194 2.94 -10.12 14.41
N ASP A 195 4.06 -10.60 13.88
CA ASP A 195 4.12 -11.10 12.51
C ASP A 195 3.31 -12.40 12.32
N ASP A 196 3.19 -13.24 13.36
CA ASP A 196 2.37 -14.46 13.30
C ASP A 196 0.88 -14.10 13.16
N VAL A 197 0.43 -13.11 13.92
CA VAL A 197 -0.91 -12.54 13.77
C VAL A 197 -1.10 -11.93 12.39
N ASN A 198 -0.09 -11.23 11.87
CA ASN A 198 -0.14 -10.64 10.54
C ASN A 198 -0.26 -11.70 9.44
N VAL A 199 0.48 -12.80 9.55
CA VAL A 199 0.39 -13.95 8.63
C VAL A 199 -1.01 -14.59 8.69
N TYR A 200 -1.51 -14.87 9.90
CA TYR A 200 -2.85 -15.43 10.10
C TYR A 200 -3.94 -14.54 9.47
N LEU A 201 -3.94 -13.25 9.80
CA LEU A 201 -4.91 -12.29 9.27
C LEU A 201 -4.83 -12.16 7.75
N THR A 202 -3.62 -12.18 7.21
CA THR A 202 -3.40 -12.13 5.75
C THR A 202 -4.06 -13.34 5.07
N MET A 203 -3.80 -14.56 5.56
CA MET A 203 -4.39 -15.79 5.02
C MET A 203 -5.90 -15.78 5.16
N TYR A 204 -6.41 -15.43 6.35
CA TYR A 204 -7.84 -15.44 6.64
C TYR A 204 -8.59 -14.41 5.78
N CYS A 205 -8.11 -13.17 5.71
CA CYS A 205 -8.75 -12.13 4.92
C CYS A 205 -8.65 -12.38 3.42
N ARG A 206 -7.56 -12.99 2.94
CA ARG A 206 -7.44 -13.42 1.55
C ARG A 206 -8.45 -14.51 1.20
N ALA A 207 -8.67 -15.48 2.09
CA ALA A 207 -9.69 -16.51 1.92
C ALA A 207 -11.11 -15.93 1.95
N LEU A 208 -11.36 -14.96 2.84
CA LEU A 208 -12.66 -14.29 2.97
C LEU A 208 -12.97 -13.36 1.78
N ARG A 209 -11.98 -12.67 1.29
CA ARG A 209 -12.06 -11.68 0.20
C ARG A 209 -10.88 -11.85 -0.76
N PRO A 210 -10.99 -12.74 -1.76
CA PRO A 210 -9.91 -12.97 -2.73
C PRO A 210 -9.41 -11.71 -3.47
N GLU A 211 -10.29 -10.72 -3.66
CA GLU A 211 -10.02 -9.49 -4.42
C GLU A 211 -9.54 -8.31 -3.57
N VAL A 212 -9.54 -8.44 -2.23
CA VAL A 212 -9.10 -7.33 -1.37
C VAL A 212 -7.59 -7.13 -1.52
N GLN A 213 -7.16 -5.87 -1.66
CA GLN A 213 -5.74 -5.55 -1.59
C GLN A 213 -5.26 -5.63 -0.14
N ILE A 214 -4.29 -6.48 0.13
CA ILE A 214 -3.73 -6.67 1.47
C ILE A 214 -2.34 -6.07 1.56
N LEU A 215 -2.22 -5.07 2.43
CA LEU A 215 -0.94 -4.50 2.83
C LEU A 215 -0.63 -5.00 4.24
N SER A 216 0.50 -5.67 4.43
CA SER A 216 0.89 -6.17 5.73
C SER A 216 2.22 -5.56 6.17
N ARG A 217 2.32 -5.30 7.47
CA ARG A 217 3.58 -4.93 8.09
C ARG A 217 4.37 -6.19 8.41
N ALA A 218 5.69 -6.17 8.15
CA ALA A 218 6.64 -7.11 8.71
C ALA A 218 7.51 -6.40 9.76
N THR A 219 7.65 -7.01 10.91
CA THR A 219 8.57 -6.58 11.97
C THR A 219 9.96 -7.13 11.71
N LEU A 220 10.03 -8.38 11.25
CA LEU A 220 11.26 -9.07 10.90
C LEU A 220 11.33 -9.27 9.39
N GLU A 221 12.49 -8.98 8.80
CA GLU A 221 12.70 -9.10 7.35
C GLU A 221 12.50 -10.53 6.84
N GLN A 222 12.90 -11.52 7.63
CA GLN A 222 12.69 -12.93 7.29
C GLN A 222 11.24 -13.32 7.08
N ASN A 223 10.29 -12.57 7.65
CA ASN A 223 8.85 -12.82 7.54
C ASN A 223 8.21 -12.20 6.29
N VAL A 224 8.93 -11.32 5.57
CA VAL A 224 8.44 -10.68 4.34
C VAL A 224 7.99 -11.73 3.31
N ALA A 225 8.85 -12.70 3.01
CA ALA A 225 8.51 -13.76 2.06
C ALA A 225 7.34 -14.64 2.52
N THR A 226 7.20 -14.84 3.83
CA THR A 226 6.08 -15.62 4.42
C THR A 226 4.76 -14.87 4.27
N LEU A 227 4.74 -13.56 4.54
CA LEU A 227 3.57 -12.72 4.37
C LEU A 227 3.10 -12.65 2.90
N HIS A 228 4.04 -12.57 1.95
CA HIS A 228 3.69 -12.66 0.54
C HIS A 228 3.08 -14.02 0.18
N ARG A 229 3.67 -15.13 0.65
CA ARG A 229 3.09 -16.47 0.45
C ARG A 229 1.72 -16.63 1.11
N ALA A 230 1.49 -15.94 2.22
CA ALA A 230 0.19 -15.89 2.88
C ALA A 230 -0.88 -15.13 2.07
N GLY A 231 -0.46 -14.34 1.07
CA GLY A 231 -1.36 -13.62 0.18
C GLY A 231 -1.35 -12.09 0.33
N ALA A 232 -0.35 -11.52 1.03
CA ALA A 232 -0.17 -10.07 1.05
C ALA A 232 0.30 -9.57 -0.32
N ASP A 233 -0.37 -8.55 -0.86
CA ASP A 233 0.04 -7.89 -2.10
C ASP A 233 1.28 -7.02 -1.86
N PHE A 234 1.32 -6.35 -0.70
CA PHE A 234 2.45 -5.53 -0.28
C PHE A 234 2.85 -5.87 1.15
N VAL A 235 4.15 -5.98 1.36
CA VAL A 235 4.72 -6.12 2.70
C VAL A 235 5.69 -4.97 2.95
N LEU A 236 5.43 -4.21 4.00
CA LEU A 236 6.26 -3.09 4.40
C LEU A 236 7.03 -3.42 5.67
N SER A 237 8.35 -3.30 5.60
CA SER A 237 9.25 -3.45 6.74
C SER A 237 10.07 -2.18 6.96
N TYR A 238 10.71 -2.06 8.12
CA TYR A 238 11.55 -0.88 8.41
C TYR A 238 12.89 -0.87 7.66
N VAL A 239 13.43 -2.04 7.34
CA VAL A 239 14.81 -2.19 6.84
C VAL A 239 15.04 -1.46 5.50
N PRO A 240 14.18 -1.55 4.47
CA PRO A 240 14.41 -0.81 3.23
C PRO A 240 14.23 0.70 3.38
N MET A 241 13.48 1.15 4.42
CA MET A 241 13.22 2.57 4.65
C MET A 241 14.37 3.30 5.33
N GLU A 242 15.19 2.60 6.08
CA GLU A 242 16.38 3.18 6.72
C GLU A 242 17.45 3.55 5.68
N SER A 243 17.58 2.77 4.61
CA SER A 243 18.56 3.03 3.54
C SER A 243 18.19 4.21 2.64
N THR A 244 16.93 4.62 2.59
CA THR A 244 16.46 5.76 1.78
C THR A 244 16.41 7.08 2.58
N ALA A 245 16.55 7.02 3.90
CA ALA A 245 16.39 8.17 4.81
C ALA A 245 17.73 8.81 5.23
N ILE A 246 18.88 8.27 4.80
CA ILE A 246 20.23 8.78 5.02
C ILE A 246 20.70 9.52 3.79
#